data_5e5749c9d8d099b598b31debb99891d1
#
_entry.id   5e5749c9d8d099b598b31debb99891d1
#
_cell.length_a   1.000
_cell.length_b   1.000
_cell.length_c   1.000
_cell.angle_alpha   90.00
_cell.angle_beta   90.00
_cell.angle_gamma   90.00
#
_symmetry.space_group_name_H-M   'P 1'
#
loop_
_entity.id
_entity.type
_entity.pdbx_description
1 polymer ?
#
loop_
_entity_poly.entity_id
_entity_poly.type
_entity_poly.pdbx_seq_one_letter_code
_entity_poly.pdbx_strand_id
1 'polypeptide(L)'
;MDKLRQKYLQKWLRAQQQPVKKLMRTNIALATLSSLILVAQTYFLATLLDKLIMQHVDRTELIPYFIALIITFALRAVILWLREKIGFKAGRLLRNHMRQKILDKIHQVGPATINNKPAGSWASIMLEQVENLHNFYARFLPQQSLSAIVPMVILIAVFPLNWAAGLILMVTAPLVPIFMILVGIAAADSSQKNMATLSRLSAQFLDRLRGLETLRLFNRTSEQTQHIENTTEDFRETTMTVLKMAFLSSAVLEFFTSISIALMAVYFGFSYLGQVEFGTYGTTLTLFTGFFCLILAPEFYQPLRDLGTYYHDRAAGIGAADAIVDFLEADYLIAHQGNEQIPAQSAVEIQAENLVALSPQGQPLTKRLSFHIPKESHIALVGQSGTGKTSLINVLLGFLPYEGSLKINGVELNQSRLSDWRKQIAWVGQNPLLLQGSIKENLLLGDIQATDEQIEQALVSAQAKEFTDKLGLDSEIKDGGIGVSVGQAQRLAIARALLRKGNLLLLDEPTASLDAQSENLVLAALAEMSHNQTTLMITHRIEDLKQCDNIFVMQEGEIVQQGHFNQLKDQGFFAELLAQRKEDIQ
;
A
#
# COMPACT_ATOMS: atom_id res chain seq x y z
N MET A 1 -18.70 -1.67 -7.61
CA MET A 1 -18.03 -0.39 -8.02
C MET A 1 -18.85 0.27 -9.12
N ASP A 2 -19.15 1.56 -8.99
CA ASP A 2 -19.90 2.31 -10.00
C ASP A 2 -19.11 2.38 -11.33
N LYS A 3 -19.83 2.31 -12.47
CA LYS A 3 -19.24 2.39 -13.83
C LYS A 3 -18.42 3.67 -14.05
N LEU A 4 -18.83 4.79 -13.43
CA LEU A 4 -18.12 6.06 -13.51
C LEU A 4 -16.77 5.98 -12.79
N ARG A 5 -16.74 5.40 -11.60
CA ARG A 5 -15.51 5.18 -10.80
C ARG A 5 -14.55 4.26 -11.54
N GLN A 6 -15.03 3.16 -12.11
CA GLN A 6 -14.18 2.27 -12.92
C GLN A 6 -13.53 2.99 -14.11
N LYS A 7 -14.29 3.84 -14.82
CA LYS A 7 -13.78 4.60 -15.96
C LYS A 7 -12.72 5.62 -15.52
N TYR A 8 -12.92 6.24 -14.36
CA TYR A 8 -11.95 7.14 -13.75
C TYR A 8 -10.64 6.43 -13.43
N LEU A 9 -10.71 5.29 -12.73
CA LEU A 9 -9.54 4.50 -12.35
C LEU A 9 -8.75 3.98 -13.56
N GLN A 10 -9.43 3.60 -14.64
CA GLN A 10 -8.76 3.21 -15.89
C GLN A 10 -8.02 4.40 -16.53
N LYS A 11 -8.61 5.60 -16.50
CA LYS A 11 -7.95 6.81 -16.98
C LYS A 11 -6.74 7.15 -16.11
N TRP A 12 -6.88 7.05 -14.81
CA TRP A 12 -5.80 7.27 -13.85
C TRP A 12 -4.64 6.29 -14.06
N LEU A 13 -4.93 4.99 -14.17
CA LEU A 13 -3.93 3.96 -14.48
C LEU A 13 -3.18 4.27 -15.78
N ARG A 14 -3.89 4.67 -16.83
CA ARG A 14 -3.24 5.08 -18.10
C ARG A 14 -2.36 6.31 -17.93
N ALA A 15 -2.70 7.25 -17.08
CA ALA A 15 -1.88 8.42 -16.80
C ALA A 15 -0.56 8.04 -16.10
N GLN A 16 -0.58 7.03 -15.21
CA GLN A 16 0.61 6.56 -14.49
C GLN A 16 1.63 5.82 -15.38
N GLN A 17 1.29 5.46 -16.63
CA GLN A 17 2.21 4.74 -17.53
C GLN A 17 3.39 5.59 -18.06
N GLN A 18 3.41 6.89 -17.83
CA GLN A 18 4.43 7.81 -18.38
C GLN A 18 5.89 7.31 -18.17
N PRO A 19 6.30 6.85 -16.97
CA PRO A 19 7.68 6.40 -16.73
C PRO A 19 8.06 5.16 -17.55
N VAL A 20 7.08 4.33 -17.95
CA VAL A 20 7.30 3.03 -18.60
C VAL A 20 6.86 3.02 -20.08
N LYS A 21 6.34 4.14 -20.59
CA LYS A 21 5.77 4.25 -21.95
C LYS A 21 6.74 3.83 -23.06
N LYS A 22 8.02 4.18 -22.94
CA LYS A 22 9.06 3.76 -23.90
C LYS A 22 9.25 2.25 -23.88
N LEU A 23 9.36 1.64 -22.71
CA LEU A 23 9.52 0.17 -22.57
C LEU A 23 8.31 -0.58 -23.11
N MET A 24 7.10 -0.09 -22.88
CA MET A 24 5.88 -0.67 -23.41
C MET A 24 5.85 -0.62 -24.95
N ARG A 25 6.21 0.52 -25.55
CA ARG A 25 6.31 0.64 -27.01
C ARG A 25 7.35 -0.31 -27.60
N THR A 26 8.52 -0.44 -26.96
CA THR A 26 9.55 -1.40 -27.37
C THR A 26 9.04 -2.84 -27.26
N ASN A 27 8.30 -3.20 -26.20
CA ASN A 27 7.70 -4.52 -26.06
C ASN A 27 6.71 -4.82 -27.19
N ILE A 28 5.84 -3.86 -27.54
CA ILE A 28 4.89 -3.99 -28.67
C ILE A 28 5.63 -4.14 -29.99
N ALA A 29 6.67 -3.33 -30.24
CA ALA A 29 7.46 -3.42 -31.47
C ALA A 29 8.17 -4.78 -31.61
N LEU A 30 8.77 -5.28 -30.54
CA LEU A 30 9.39 -6.62 -30.52
C LEU A 30 8.36 -7.73 -30.74
N ALA A 31 7.16 -7.59 -30.21
CA ALA A 31 6.09 -8.56 -30.42
C ALA A 31 5.58 -8.54 -31.89
N THR A 32 5.48 -7.35 -32.49
CA THR A 32 5.17 -7.22 -33.91
C THR A 32 6.24 -7.84 -34.78
N LEU A 33 7.52 -7.61 -34.45
CA LEU A 33 8.64 -8.28 -35.13
C LEU A 33 8.59 -9.80 -34.97
N SER A 34 8.27 -10.29 -33.76
CA SER A 34 8.09 -11.72 -33.50
C SER A 34 6.97 -12.32 -34.35
N SER A 35 5.87 -11.60 -34.60
CA SER A 35 4.77 -12.06 -35.46
C SER A 35 5.18 -12.11 -36.94
N LEU A 36 5.99 -11.17 -37.41
CA LEU A 36 6.53 -11.20 -38.77
C LEU A 36 7.49 -12.41 -38.98
N ILE A 37 8.34 -12.67 -37.98
CA ILE A 37 9.23 -13.85 -38.01
C ILE A 37 8.41 -15.15 -37.96
N LEU A 38 7.31 -15.20 -37.22
CA LEU A 38 6.38 -16.32 -37.21
C LEU A 38 5.80 -16.58 -38.60
N VAL A 39 5.36 -15.55 -39.32
CA VAL A 39 4.88 -15.70 -40.71
C VAL A 39 5.98 -16.24 -41.62
N ALA A 40 7.21 -15.72 -41.51
CA ALA A 40 8.35 -16.22 -42.27
C ALA A 40 8.70 -17.68 -41.90
N GLN A 41 8.68 -18.01 -40.63
CA GLN A 41 8.89 -19.38 -40.13
C GLN A 41 7.85 -20.36 -40.71
N THR A 42 6.58 -19.96 -40.71
CA THR A 42 5.48 -20.76 -41.27
C THR A 42 5.63 -20.90 -42.79
N TYR A 43 6.08 -19.84 -43.46
CA TYR A 43 6.37 -19.89 -44.88
C TYR A 43 7.45 -20.95 -45.22
N PHE A 44 8.57 -20.96 -44.50
CA PHE A 44 9.63 -21.97 -44.72
C PHE A 44 9.15 -23.38 -44.40
N LEU A 45 8.36 -23.54 -43.33
CA LEU A 45 7.82 -24.85 -42.94
C LEU A 45 6.82 -25.37 -43.96
N ALA A 46 5.87 -24.53 -44.41
CA ALA A 46 4.89 -24.93 -45.43
C ALA A 46 5.56 -25.25 -46.78
N THR A 47 6.58 -24.47 -47.19
CA THR A 47 7.35 -24.70 -48.39
C THR A 47 8.13 -26.02 -48.31
N LEU A 48 8.72 -26.31 -47.16
CA LEU A 48 9.46 -27.55 -46.92
C LEU A 48 8.52 -28.75 -47.03
N LEU A 49 7.33 -28.69 -46.42
CA LEU A 49 6.32 -29.74 -46.48
C LEU A 49 5.80 -29.95 -47.91
N ASP A 50 5.52 -28.89 -48.67
CA ASP A 50 5.06 -28.95 -50.05
C ASP A 50 6.12 -29.60 -50.94
N LYS A 51 7.37 -29.17 -50.87
CA LYS A 51 8.49 -29.75 -51.65
C LYS A 51 8.78 -31.20 -51.30
N LEU A 52 8.69 -31.56 -50.02
CA LEU A 52 8.96 -32.93 -49.55
C LEU A 52 7.84 -33.89 -49.98
N ILE A 53 6.57 -33.49 -49.84
CA ILE A 53 5.41 -34.38 -50.03
C ILE A 53 4.96 -34.42 -51.49
N MET A 54 4.86 -33.25 -52.16
CA MET A 54 4.30 -33.16 -53.50
C MET A 54 5.36 -33.23 -54.62
N GLN A 55 6.49 -32.58 -54.40
CA GLN A 55 7.51 -32.47 -55.45
C GLN A 55 8.60 -33.54 -55.33
N HIS A 56 8.62 -34.31 -54.22
CA HIS A 56 9.60 -35.38 -53.95
C HIS A 56 11.06 -34.94 -54.15
N VAL A 57 11.38 -33.68 -53.83
CA VAL A 57 12.71 -33.06 -54.00
C VAL A 57 13.74 -33.78 -53.11
N ASP A 58 14.97 -33.93 -53.59
CA ASP A 58 16.07 -34.54 -52.83
C ASP A 58 16.35 -33.80 -51.51
N ARG A 59 16.64 -34.55 -50.46
CA ARG A 59 16.87 -34.03 -49.11
C ARG A 59 17.98 -32.99 -49.04
N THR A 60 18.96 -33.07 -49.94
CA THR A 60 20.07 -32.12 -50.02
C THR A 60 19.62 -30.71 -50.41
N GLU A 61 18.61 -30.58 -51.27
CA GLU A 61 18.04 -29.28 -51.65
C GLU A 61 17.11 -28.67 -50.58
N LEU A 62 16.71 -29.46 -49.58
CA LEU A 62 15.89 -29.01 -48.47
C LEU A 62 16.70 -28.41 -47.29
N ILE A 63 18.03 -28.65 -47.27
CA ILE A 63 18.94 -28.18 -46.21
C ILE A 63 18.79 -26.67 -45.94
N PRO A 64 18.73 -25.75 -46.93
CA PRO A 64 18.57 -24.33 -46.70
C PRO A 64 17.28 -23.97 -45.94
N TYR A 65 16.18 -24.68 -46.18
CA TYR A 65 14.91 -24.47 -45.48
C TYR A 65 14.98 -24.93 -44.03
N PHE A 66 15.68 -26.03 -43.72
CA PHE A 66 15.93 -26.46 -42.34
C PHE A 66 16.80 -25.45 -41.60
N ILE A 67 17.85 -24.93 -42.23
CA ILE A 67 18.71 -23.89 -41.63
C ILE A 67 17.88 -22.61 -41.36
N ALA A 68 17.06 -22.17 -42.32
CA ALA A 68 16.18 -21.02 -42.17
C ALA A 68 15.18 -21.21 -41.03
N LEU A 69 14.62 -22.41 -40.87
CA LEU A 69 13.74 -22.74 -39.73
C LEU A 69 14.48 -22.64 -38.39
N ILE A 70 15.67 -23.23 -38.27
CA ILE A 70 16.46 -23.15 -37.03
C ILE A 70 16.78 -21.69 -36.69
N ILE A 71 17.17 -20.88 -37.67
CA ILE A 71 17.47 -19.46 -37.47
C ILE A 71 16.23 -18.70 -37.01
N THR A 72 15.07 -18.90 -37.64
CA THR A 72 13.82 -18.21 -37.28
C THR A 72 13.32 -18.63 -35.91
N PHE A 73 13.43 -19.92 -35.53
CA PHE A 73 13.14 -20.40 -34.18
C PHE A 73 14.05 -19.75 -33.13
N ALA A 74 15.37 -19.75 -33.37
CA ALA A 74 16.33 -19.13 -32.45
C ALA A 74 16.09 -17.63 -32.29
N LEU A 75 15.83 -16.90 -33.39
CA LEU A 75 15.57 -15.49 -33.39
C LEU A 75 14.26 -15.17 -32.63
N ARG A 76 13.19 -15.96 -32.86
CA ARG A 76 11.92 -15.81 -32.13
C ARG A 76 12.11 -16.04 -30.62
N ALA A 77 12.87 -17.07 -30.23
CA ALA A 77 13.17 -17.36 -28.83
C ALA A 77 13.90 -16.18 -28.13
N VAL A 78 14.90 -15.60 -28.80
CA VAL A 78 15.63 -14.42 -28.30
C VAL A 78 14.69 -13.21 -28.13
N ILE A 79 13.82 -12.96 -29.12
CA ILE A 79 12.87 -11.86 -29.05
C ILE A 79 11.87 -12.07 -27.92
N LEU A 80 11.34 -13.27 -27.72
CA LEU A 80 10.43 -13.60 -26.62
C LEU A 80 11.11 -13.38 -25.25
N TRP A 81 12.35 -13.82 -25.12
CA TRP A 81 13.15 -13.57 -23.91
C TRP A 81 13.37 -12.07 -23.65
N LEU A 82 13.71 -11.29 -24.69
CA LEU A 82 13.86 -9.83 -24.57
C LEU A 82 12.55 -9.16 -24.15
N ARG A 83 11.43 -9.58 -24.72
CA ARG A 83 10.09 -9.08 -24.38
C ARG A 83 9.75 -9.29 -22.89
N GLU A 84 9.99 -10.51 -22.39
CA GLU A 84 9.74 -10.84 -20.98
C GLU A 84 10.61 -9.97 -20.05
N LYS A 85 11.89 -9.83 -20.38
CA LYS A 85 12.83 -8.97 -19.64
C LYS A 85 12.42 -7.49 -19.63
N ILE A 86 11.94 -6.97 -20.76
CA ILE A 86 11.44 -5.60 -20.88
C ILE A 86 10.13 -5.41 -20.11
N GLY A 87 9.21 -6.38 -20.19
CA GLY A 87 7.95 -6.37 -19.44
C GLY A 87 8.20 -6.35 -17.94
N PHE A 88 9.08 -7.22 -17.44
CA PHE A 88 9.47 -7.23 -16.02
C PHE A 88 10.11 -5.90 -15.58
N LYS A 89 11.03 -5.34 -16.40
CA LYS A 89 11.66 -4.04 -16.12
C LYS A 89 10.62 -2.91 -16.04
N ALA A 90 9.64 -2.91 -16.94
CA ALA A 90 8.56 -1.93 -16.93
C ALA A 90 7.72 -2.03 -15.65
N GLY A 91 7.31 -3.25 -15.26
CA GLY A 91 6.57 -3.49 -14.03
C GLY A 91 7.35 -3.08 -12.78
N ARG A 92 8.65 -3.39 -12.71
CA ARG A 92 9.53 -2.99 -11.60
C ARG A 92 9.64 -1.47 -11.46
N LEU A 93 9.88 -0.76 -12.55
CA LEU A 93 10.00 0.71 -12.55
C LEU A 93 8.71 1.37 -12.08
N LEU A 94 7.57 0.87 -12.54
CA LEU A 94 6.29 1.40 -12.14
C LEU A 94 6.02 1.19 -10.65
N ARG A 95 6.26 -0.03 -10.13
CA ARG A 95 6.08 -0.31 -8.69
C ARG A 95 6.93 0.60 -7.83
N ASN A 96 8.20 0.78 -8.18
CA ASN A 96 9.08 1.70 -7.45
C ASN A 96 8.56 3.13 -7.50
N HIS A 97 8.08 3.60 -8.65
CA HIS A 97 7.49 4.92 -8.79
C HIS A 97 6.23 5.10 -7.94
N MET A 98 5.36 4.08 -7.90
CA MET A 98 4.14 4.12 -7.08
C MET A 98 4.46 4.08 -5.59
N ARG A 99 5.41 3.22 -5.17
CA ARG A 99 5.87 3.18 -3.77
C ARG A 99 6.43 4.52 -3.33
N GLN A 100 7.25 5.16 -4.18
CA GLN A 100 7.78 6.49 -3.87
C GLN A 100 6.68 7.52 -3.70
N LYS A 101 5.68 7.58 -4.60
CA LYS A 101 4.52 8.48 -4.46
C LYS A 101 3.74 8.26 -3.16
N ILE A 102 3.54 7.00 -2.78
CA ILE A 102 2.83 6.67 -1.54
C ILE A 102 3.66 7.11 -0.34
N LEU A 103 4.98 6.86 -0.33
CA LEU A 103 5.90 7.30 0.73
C LEU A 103 5.94 8.82 0.85
N ASP A 104 6.03 9.53 -0.27
CA ASP A 104 6.03 10.99 -0.29
C ASP A 104 4.72 11.54 0.32
N LYS A 105 3.57 10.94 -0.03
CA LYS A 105 2.28 11.33 0.57
C LYS A 105 2.21 11.00 2.05
N ILE A 106 2.71 9.83 2.49
CA ILE A 106 2.81 9.45 3.92
C ILE A 106 3.63 10.49 4.69
N HIS A 107 4.77 10.90 4.14
CA HIS A 107 5.61 11.94 4.73
C HIS A 107 4.89 13.29 4.85
N GLN A 108 4.10 13.64 3.82
CA GLN A 108 3.35 14.90 3.81
C GLN A 108 2.22 14.94 4.83
N VAL A 109 1.42 13.86 4.94
CA VAL A 109 0.23 13.83 5.80
C VAL A 109 0.56 13.65 7.28
N GLY A 110 1.74 13.11 7.60
CA GLY A 110 2.25 12.97 8.96
C GLY A 110 1.58 11.87 9.80
N PRO A 111 2.10 11.64 11.02
CA PRO A 111 1.72 10.49 11.86
C PRO A 111 0.27 10.53 12.33
N ALA A 112 -0.31 11.70 12.58
CA ALA A 112 -1.70 11.82 13.04
C ALA A 112 -2.71 11.25 12.03
N THR A 113 -2.44 11.37 10.73
CA THR A 113 -3.26 10.77 9.67
C THR A 113 -3.04 9.27 9.57
N ILE A 114 -1.77 8.84 9.71
CA ILE A 114 -1.39 7.43 9.56
C ILE A 114 -1.97 6.57 10.69
N ASN A 115 -1.98 7.08 11.90
CA ASN A 115 -2.51 6.37 13.08
C ASN A 115 -4.03 6.14 13.04
N ASN A 116 -4.77 6.80 12.15
CA ASN A 116 -6.22 6.59 11.96
C ASN A 116 -6.56 5.25 11.28
N LYS A 117 -5.58 4.54 10.72
CA LYS A 117 -5.76 3.21 10.12
C LYS A 117 -4.77 2.21 10.75
N PRO A 118 -5.16 0.94 10.91
CA PRO A 118 -4.25 -0.10 11.38
C PRO A 118 -3.00 -0.21 10.49
N ALA A 119 -1.84 -0.46 11.08
CA ALA A 119 -0.57 -0.59 10.35
C ALA A 119 -0.63 -1.64 9.21
N GLY A 120 -1.37 -2.74 9.42
CA GLY A 120 -1.61 -3.76 8.39
C GLY A 120 -2.29 -3.24 7.12
N SER A 121 -3.14 -2.20 7.24
CA SER A 121 -3.78 -1.57 6.06
C SER A 121 -2.76 -0.83 5.19
N TRP A 122 -1.78 -0.17 5.81
CA TRP A 122 -0.69 0.50 5.09
C TRP A 122 0.26 -0.50 4.45
N ALA A 123 0.58 -1.59 5.14
CA ALA A 123 1.38 -2.68 4.60
C ALA A 123 0.69 -3.32 3.38
N SER A 124 -0.62 -3.54 3.42
CA SER A 124 -1.39 -4.05 2.28
C SER A 124 -1.31 -3.09 1.08
N ILE A 125 -1.49 -1.77 1.26
CA ILE A 125 -1.38 -0.80 0.17
C ILE A 125 0.02 -0.83 -0.45
N MET A 126 1.09 -0.82 0.37
CA MET A 126 2.48 -0.74 -0.08
C MET A 126 3.00 -2.03 -0.72
N LEU A 127 2.58 -3.18 -0.22
CA LEU A 127 3.10 -4.49 -0.63
C LEU A 127 2.15 -5.17 -1.62
N GLU A 128 0.87 -5.36 -1.27
CA GLU A 128 -0.06 -6.12 -2.09
C GLU A 128 -0.64 -5.29 -3.24
N GLN A 129 -1.21 -4.10 -2.93
CA GLN A 129 -1.89 -3.32 -3.96
C GLN A 129 -0.92 -2.80 -5.02
N VAL A 130 0.28 -2.36 -4.61
CA VAL A 130 1.31 -1.96 -5.58
C VAL A 130 1.81 -3.15 -6.41
N GLU A 131 1.90 -4.36 -5.82
CA GLU A 131 2.29 -5.57 -6.57
C GLU A 131 1.23 -5.97 -7.59
N ASN A 132 -0.06 -5.86 -7.26
CA ASN A 132 -1.18 -6.12 -8.17
C ASN A 132 -1.17 -5.23 -9.43
N LEU A 133 -0.50 -4.08 -9.40
CA LEU A 133 -0.30 -3.24 -10.58
C LEU A 133 0.71 -3.84 -11.57
N HIS A 134 1.61 -4.74 -11.13
CA HIS A 134 2.67 -5.30 -11.99
C HIS A 134 2.12 -5.92 -13.27
N ASN A 135 1.24 -6.89 -13.13
CA ASN A 135 0.70 -7.64 -14.28
C ASN A 135 -0.16 -6.77 -15.20
N PHE A 136 -0.85 -5.78 -14.64
CA PHE A 136 -1.61 -4.82 -15.44
C PHE A 136 -0.73 -4.10 -16.46
N TYR A 137 0.48 -3.65 -16.08
CA TYR A 137 1.38 -2.91 -16.97
C TYR A 137 2.35 -3.82 -17.73
N ALA A 138 2.80 -4.92 -17.12
CA ALA A 138 3.74 -5.83 -17.75
C ALA A 138 3.10 -6.73 -18.81
N ARG A 139 1.84 -7.15 -18.58
CA ARG A 139 1.13 -8.14 -19.40
C ARG A 139 -0.11 -7.60 -20.08
N PHE A 140 -1.10 -7.10 -19.30
CA PHE A 140 -2.41 -6.73 -19.85
C PHE A 140 -2.33 -5.58 -20.87
N LEU A 141 -1.69 -4.46 -20.53
CA LEU A 141 -1.65 -3.29 -21.42
C LEU A 141 -0.94 -3.56 -22.77
N PRO A 142 0.24 -4.20 -22.82
CA PRO A 142 0.84 -4.60 -24.10
C PRO A 142 -0.05 -5.57 -24.87
N GLN A 143 -0.65 -6.55 -24.20
CA GLN A 143 -1.49 -7.56 -24.85
C GLN A 143 -2.74 -6.98 -25.50
N GLN A 144 -3.30 -5.91 -24.94
CA GLN A 144 -4.42 -5.19 -25.56
C GLN A 144 -4.09 -4.69 -26.97
N SER A 145 -2.86 -4.23 -27.21
CA SER A 145 -2.40 -3.82 -28.54
C SER A 145 -2.09 -5.02 -29.44
N LEU A 146 -1.50 -6.05 -28.88
CA LEU A 146 -1.08 -7.25 -29.61
C LEU A 146 -2.27 -8.08 -30.09
N SER A 147 -3.36 -8.10 -29.35
CA SER A 147 -4.62 -8.76 -29.75
C SER A 147 -5.25 -8.19 -31.03
N ALA A 148 -4.84 -6.99 -31.46
CA ALA A 148 -5.21 -6.43 -32.74
C ALA A 148 -4.11 -6.54 -33.79
N ILE A 149 -2.84 -6.27 -33.41
CA ILE A 149 -1.71 -6.19 -34.34
C ILE A 149 -1.36 -7.58 -34.91
N VAL A 150 -1.23 -8.60 -34.05
CA VAL A 150 -0.79 -9.94 -34.49
C VAL A 150 -1.81 -10.59 -35.45
N PRO A 151 -3.13 -10.63 -35.14
CA PRO A 151 -4.12 -11.11 -36.08
C PRO A 151 -4.12 -10.33 -37.40
N MET A 152 -3.93 -9.00 -37.37
CA MET A 152 -3.85 -8.21 -38.59
C MET A 152 -2.64 -8.60 -39.45
N VAL A 153 -1.46 -8.81 -38.87
CA VAL A 153 -0.27 -9.29 -39.58
C VAL A 153 -0.53 -10.65 -40.26
N ILE A 154 -1.20 -11.56 -39.55
CA ILE A 154 -1.53 -12.89 -40.09
C ILE A 154 -2.57 -12.78 -41.22
N LEU A 155 -3.61 -11.93 -41.07
CA LEU A 155 -4.59 -11.69 -42.14
C LEU A 155 -3.93 -11.13 -43.41
N ILE A 156 -3.01 -10.18 -43.28
CA ILE A 156 -2.26 -9.61 -44.40
C ILE A 156 -1.45 -10.69 -45.13
N ALA A 157 -0.96 -11.71 -44.40
CA ALA A 157 -0.22 -12.84 -45.01
C ALA A 157 -1.14 -13.90 -45.66
N VAL A 158 -2.32 -14.15 -45.08
CA VAL A 158 -3.27 -15.19 -45.52
C VAL A 158 -4.15 -14.72 -46.67
N PHE A 159 -4.69 -13.51 -46.63
CA PHE A 159 -5.64 -13.00 -47.64
C PHE A 159 -5.12 -13.08 -49.08
N PRO A 160 -3.87 -12.69 -49.38
CA PRO A 160 -3.35 -12.76 -50.74
C PRO A 160 -3.26 -14.18 -51.31
N LEU A 161 -3.15 -15.19 -50.44
CA LEU A 161 -3.04 -16.61 -50.82
C LEU A 161 -4.42 -17.27 -50.97
N ASN A 162 -5.33 -16.96 -50.02
CA ASN A 162 -6.68 -17.52 -50.03
C ASN A 162 -7.64 -16.61 -49.28
N TRP A 163 -8.57 -15.97 -49.98
CA TRP A 163 -9.53 -15.01 -49.38
C TRP A 163 -10.57 -15.71 -48.51
N ALA A 164 -10.95 -16.99 -48.84
CA ALA A 164 -11.94 -17.73 -48.04
C ALA A 164 -11.36 -18.08 -46.64
N ALA A 165 -10.10 -18.53 -46.59
CA ALA A 165 -9.39 -18.79 -45.35
C ALA A 165 -9.26 -17.48 -44.51
N GLY A 166 -8.90 -16.37 -45.15
CA GLY A 166 -8.88 -15.04 -44.52
C GLY A 166 -10.24 -14.61 -43.97
N LEU A 167 -11.32 -14.90 -44.71
CA LEU A 167 -12.70 -14.58 -44.27
C LEU A 167 -13.12 -15.43 -43.07
N ILE A 168 -12.80 -16.75 -43.06
CA ILE A 168 -13.06 -17.64 -41.91
C ILE A 168 -12.41 -17.04 -40.64
N LEU A 169 -11.12 -16.70 -40.71
CA LEU A 169 -10.42 -16.08 -39.58
C LEU A 169 -11.04 -14.75 -39.17
N MET A 170 -11.36 -13.89 -40.14
CA MET A 170 -11.90 -12.53 -39.86
C MET A 170 -13.30 -12.58 -39.26
N VAL A 171 -14.18 -13.50 -39.66
CA VAL A 171 -15.54 -13.63 -39.15
C VAL A 171 -15.57 -14.27 -37.76
N THR A 172 -14.69 -15.25 -37.53
CA THR A 172 -14.65 -15.95 -36.24
C THR A 172 -13.85 -15.20 -35.17
N ALA A 173 -12.91 -14.34 -35.54
CA ALA A 173 -12.11 -13.54 -34.59
C ALA A 173 -12.93 -12.71 -33.61
N PRO A 174 -13.99 -11.97 -34.01
CA PRO A 174 -14.80 -11.16 -33.09
C PRO A 174 -15.61 -11.98 -32.09
N LEU A 175 -15.93 -13.25 -32.40
CA LEU A 175 -16.69 -14.11 -31.48
C LEU A 175 -15.93 -14.32 -30.17
N VAL A 176 -14.60 -14.49 -30.23
CA VAL A 176 -13.74 -14.72 -29.08
C VAL A 176 -13.83 -13.56 -28.06
N PRO A 177 -13.55 -12.29 -28.41
CA PRO A 177 -13.68 -11.18 -27.45
C PRO A 177 -15.11 -10.90 -27.02
N ILE A 178 -16.12 -11.12 -27.87
CA ILE A 178 -17.53 -10.92 -27.49
C ILE A 178 -17.92 -11.87 -26.35
N PHE A 179 -17.68 -13.18 -26.51
CA PHE A 179 -17.96 -14.14 -25.47
C PHE A 179 -17.09 -13.95 -24.24
N MET A 180 -15.84 -13.56 -24.41
CA MET A 180 -14.95 -13.20 -23.32
C MET A 180 -15.45 -12.04 -22.45
N ILE A 181 -16.01 -11.00 -23.08
CA ILE A 181 -16.61 -9.87 -22.36
C ILE A 181 -17.82 -10.35 -21.55
N LEU A 182 -18.69 -11.17 -22.16
CA LEU A 182 -19.89 -11.70 -21.49
C LEU A 182 -19.52 -12.52 -20.26
N VAL A 183 -18.62 -13.48 -20.40
CA VAL A 183 -18.18 -14.35 -19.28
C VAL A 183 -17.31 -13.55 -18.28
N GLY A 184 -16.50 -12.62 -18.78
CA GLY A 184 -15.61 -11.79 -17.95
C GLY A 184 -16.35 -10.87 -16.99
N ILE A 185 -17.52 -10.33 -17.39
CA ILE A 185 -18.37 -9.52 -16.50
C ILE A 185 -18.89 -10.37 -15.33
N ALA A 186 -19.41 -11.57 -15.61
CA ALA A 186 -19.89 -12.48 -14.59
C ALA A 186 -18.76 -12.98 -13.67
N ALA A 187 -17.57 -13.22 -14.22
CA ALA A 187 -16.39 -13.62 -13.47
C ALA A 187 -15.89 -12.51 -12.53
N ALA A 188 -15.93 -11.25 -12.96
CA ALA A 188 -15.52 -10.10 -12.13
C ALA A 188 -16.42 -9.94 -10.91
N ASP A 189 -17.73 -10.04 -11.08
CA ASP A 189 -18.71 -9.99 -9.96
C ASP A 189 -18.49 -11.12 -8.95
N SER A 190 -18.28 -12.34 -9.44
CA SER A 190 -18.01 -13.50 -8.60
C SER A 190 -16.68 -13.36 -7.84
N SER A 191 -15.64 -12.85 -8.49
CA SER A 191 -14.34 -12.61 -7.87
C SER A 191 -14.42 -11.55 -6.77
N GLN A 192 -15.17 -10.45 -6.98
CA GLN A 192 -15.36 -9.41 -5.97
C GLN A 192 -16.10 -9.94 -4.73
N LYS A 193 -17.15 -10.75 -4.93
CA LYS A 193 -17.87 -11.40 -3.82
C LYS A 193 -16.94 -12.34 -3.05
N ASN A 194 -16.15 -13.14 -3.74
CA ASN A 194 -15.19 -14.06 -3.11
C ASN A 194 -14.16 -13.34 -2.26
N MET A 195 -13.59 -12.21 -2.75
CA MET A 195 -12.64 -11.39 -1.98
C MET A 195 -13.29 -10.76 -0.75
N ALA A 196 -14.54 -10.31 -0.84
CA ALA A 196 -15.28 -9.80 0.31
C ALA A 196 -15.51 -10.88 1.37
N THR A 197 -15.83 -12.11 0.95
CA THR A 197 -16.01 -13.27 1.84
C THR A 197 -14.69 -13.67 2.50
N LEU A 198 -13.58 -13.70 1.74
CA LEU A 198 -12.24 -13.96 2.27
C LEU A 198 -11.82 -12.92 3.32
N SER A 199 -12.03 -11.64 3.04
CA SER A 199 -11.71 -10.55 3.97
C SER A 199 -12.51 -10.68 5.27
N ARG A 200 -13.79 -11.04 5.18
CA ARG A 200 -14.65 -11.30 6.34
C ARG A 200 -14.15 -12.49 7.16
N LEU A 201 -13.84 -13.61 6.49
CA LEU A 201 -13.31 -14.81 7.13
C LEU A 201 -12.00 -14.52 7.86
N SER A 202 -11.07 -13.82 7.19
CA SER A 202 -9.78 -13.45 7.78
C SER A 202 -9.92 -12.54 9.00
N ALA A 203 -10.80 -11.53 8.92
CA ALA A 203 -11.07 -10.63 10.03
C ALA A 203 -11.69 -11.38 11.23
N GLN A 204 -12.67 -12.23 10.99
CA GLN A 204 -13.30 -13.06 12.03
C GLN A 204 -12.28 -14.02 12.66
N PHE A 205 -11.47 -14.68 11.86
CA PHE A 205 -10.45 -15.60 12.35
C PHE A 205 -9.46 -14.90 13.28
N LEU A 206 -8.90 -13.76 12.85
CA LEU A 206 -7.96 -12.98 13.66
C LEU A 206 -8.59 -12.46 14.96
N ASP A 207 -9.85 -12.02 14.91
CA ASP A 207 -10.58 -11.55 16.08
C ASP A 207 -10.78 -12.69 17.11
N ARG A 208 -11.17 -13.88 16.65
CA ARG A 208 -11.32 -15.07 17.51
C ARG A 208 -9.98 -15.54 18.08
N LEU A 209 -8.91 -15.41 17.32
CA LEU A 209 -7.56 -15.77 17.75
C LEU A 209 -7.07 -14.83 18.84
N ARG A 210 -7.33 -13.52 18.71
CA ARG A 210 -7.04 -12.52 19.76
C ARG A 210 -7.89 -12.73 21.01
N GLY A 211 -9.15 -13.13 20.86
CA GLY A 211 -10.07 -13.40 21.95
C GLY A 211 -10.05 -14.85 22.47
N LEU A 212 -9.06 -15.68 22.06
CA LEU A 212 -9.06 -17.12 22.37
C LEU A 212 -9.06 -17.42 23.88
N GLU A 213 -8.35 -16.64 24.66
CA GLU A 213 -8.34 -16.76 26.12
C GLU A 213 -9.73 -16.53 26.71
N THR A 214 -10.40 -15.47 26.30
CA THR A 214 -11.78 -15.14 26.67
C THR A 214 -12.75 -16.26 26.25
N LEU A 215 -12.62 -16.74 25.01
CA LEU A 215 -13.47 -17.82 24.49
C LEU A 215 -13.30 -19.13 25.29
N ARG A 216 -12.08 -19.45 25.70
CA ARG A 216 -11.79 -20.60 26.57
C ARG A 216 -12.37 -20.41 27.95
N LEU A 217 -12.20 -19.23 28.54
CA LEU A 217 -12.70 -18.92 29.89
C LEU A 217 -14.23 -19.08 29.95
N PHE A 218 -14.94 -18.60 28.91
CA PHE A 218 -16.40 -18.69 28.84
C PHE A 218 -16.94 -19.97 28.18
N ASN A 219 -16.07 -20.92 27.85
CA ASN A 219 -16.42 -22.22 27.25
C ASN A 219 -17.20 -22.12 25.92
N ARG A 220 -16.90 -21.07 25.10
CA ARG A 220 -17.59 -20.77 23.83
C ARG A 220 -16.80 -21.16 22.58
N THR A 221 -15.72 -21.93 22.74
CA THR A 221 -14.82 -22.31 21.61
C THR A 221 -15.56 -23.14 20.55
N SER A 222 -16.39 -24.11 20.94
CA SER A 222 -17.12 -24.99 20.01
C SER A 222 -18.11 -24.23 19.15
N GLU A 223 -18.89 -23.31 19.74
CA GLU A 223 -19.84 -22.46 19.05
C GLU A 223 -19.14 -21.55 18.02
N GLN A 224 -18.01 -20.96 18.41
CA GLN A 224 -17.23 -20.11 17.50
C GLN A 224 -16.54 -20.90 16.40
N THR A 225 -16.13 -22.14 16.65
CA THR A 225 -15.60 -23.04 15.61
C THR A 225 -16.65 -23.32 14.56
N GLN A 226 -17.90 -23.60 14.95
CA GLN A 226 -18.99 -23.83 14.02
C GLN A 226 -19.32 -22.59 13.19
N HIS A 227 -19.19 -21.41 13.78
CA HIS A 227 -19.39 -20.15 13.04
C HIS A 227 -18.30 -19.90 12.00
N ILE A 228 -17.04 -20.20 12.31
CA ILE A 228 -15.93 -20.15 11.35
C ILE A 228 -16.13 -21.19 10.24
N GLU A 229 -16.57 -22.41 10.59
CA GLU A 229 -16.85 -23.47 9.62
C GLU A 229 -17.90 -23.04 8.60
N ASN A 230 -19.03 -22.45 9.04
CA ASN A 230 -20.05 -21.91 8.14
C ASN A 230 -19.51 -20.83 7.21
N THR A 231 -18.70 -19.88 7.73
CA THR A 231 -18.11 -18.83 6.91
C THR A 231 -17.07 -19.39 5.93
N THR A 232 -16.38 -20.46 6.32
CA THR A 232 -15.43 -21.18 5.45
C THR A 232 -16.16 -21.89 4.32
N GLU A 233 -17.34 -22.45 4.59
CA GLU A 233 -18.17 -23.08 3.56
C GLU A 233 -18.71 -22.04 2.57
N ASP A 234 -19.18 -20.87 3.03
CA ASP A 234 -19.53 -19.75 2.16
C ASP A 234 -18.36 -19.32 1.26
N PHE A 235 -17.15 -19.28 1.82
CA PHE A 235 -15.93 -18.99 1.04
C PHE A 235 -15.64 -20.07 0.02
N ARG A 236 -15.81 -21.35 0.38
CA ARG A 236 -15.64 -22.47 -0.55
C ARG A 236 -16.62 -22.37 -1.72
N GLU A 237 -17.90 -22.09 -1.46
CA GLU A 237 -18.92 -21.96 -2.51
C GLU A 237 -18.65 -20.78 -3.46
N THR A 238 -18.27 -19.63 -2.91
CA THR A 238 -17.92 -18.45 -3.73
C THR A 238 -16.66 -18.72 -4.56
N THR A 239 -15.67 -19.40 -3.98
CA THR A 239 -14.44 -19.82 -4.69
C THR A 239 -14.76 -20.79 -5.83
N MET A 240 -15.61 -21.79 -5.58
CA MET A 240 -16.06 -22.72 -6.62
C MET A 240 -16.80 -22.02 -7.76
N THR A 241 -17.57 -20.98 -7.44
CA THR A 241 -18.25 -20.16 -8.45
C THR A 241 -17.24 -19.39 -9.32
N VAL A 242 -16.21 -18.80 -8.72
CA VAL A 242 -15.11 -18.13 -9.46
C VAL A 242 -14.41 -19.14 -10.36
N LEU A 243 -14.08 -20.33 -9.85
CA LEU A 243 -13.43 -21.38 -10.64
C LEU A 243 -14.30 -21.85 -11.81
N LYS A 244 -15.61 -22.06 -11.61
CA LYS A 244 -16.57 -22.41 -12.68
C LYS A 244 -16.54 -21.35 -13.79
N MET A 245 -16.53 -20.05 -13.44
CA MET A 245 -16.45 -18.97 -14.43
C MET A 245 -15.11 -18.94 -15.16
N ALA A 246 -14.01 -19.21 -14.47
CA ALA A 246 -12.68 -19.30 -15.09
C ALA A 246 -12.60 -20.48 -16.09
N PHE A 247 -13.07 -21.66 -15.70
CA PHE A 247 -13.12 -22.82 -16.61
C PHE A 247 -14.07 -22.59 -17.79
N LEU A 248 -15.22 -21.95 -17.56
CA LEU A 248 -16.16 -21.63 -18.64
C LEU A 248 -15.51 -20.66 -19.65
N SER A 249 -14.79 -19.66 -19.17
CA SER A 249 -14.05 -18.73 -20.04
C SER A 249 -13.05 -19.46 -20.93
N SER A 250 -12.25 -20.35 -20.35
CA SER A 250 -11.26 -21.13 -21.09
C SER A 250 -11.92 -22.10 -22.08
N ALA A 251 -12.98 -22.78 -21.68
CA ALA A 251 -13.71 -23.71 -22.53
C ALA A 251 -14.34 -23.02 -23.76
N VAL A 252 -14.94 -21.83 -23.54
CA VAL A 252 -15.51 -21.02 -24.64
C VAL A 252 -14.45 -20.56 -25.63
N LEU A 253 -13.29 -20.10 -25.11
CA LEU A 253 -12.17 -19.69 -25.95
C LEU A 253 -11.64 -20.85 -26.80
N GLU A 254 -11.44 -22.02 -26.19
CA GLU A 254 -10.95 -23.21 -26.88
C GLU A 254 -11.96 -23.71 -27.90
N PHE A 255 -13.24 -23.72 -27.58
CA PHE A 255 -14.33 -24.11 -28.46
C PHE A 255 -14.37 -23.30 -29.78
N PHE A 256 -14.38 -21.94 -29.66
CA PHE A 256 -14.41 -21.10 -30.86
C PHE A 256 -13.13 -21.20 -31.69
N THR A 257 -11.99 -21.32 -31.02
CA THR A 257 -10.70 -21.53 -31.72
C THR A 257 -10.70 -22.84 -32.45
N SER A 258 -11.10 -23.95 -31.83
CA SER A 258 -11.13 -25.27 -32.41
C SER A 258 -12.12 -25.38 -33.58
N ILE A 259 -13.32 -24.78 -33.43
CA ILE A 259 -14.29 -24.71 -34.55
C ILE A 259 -13.71 -23.98 -35.76
N SER A 260 -13.03 -22.85 -35.51
CA SER A 260 -12.45 -22.06 -36.59
C SER A 260 -11.36 -22.83 -37.35
N ILE A 261 -10.47 -23.50 -36.59
CA ILE A 261 -9.43 -24.36 -37.17
C ILE A 261 -10.07 -25.54 -37.93
N ALA A 262 -11.11 -26.16 -37.36
CA ALA A 262 -11.83 -27.27 -38.00
C ALA A 262 -12.51 -26.82 -39.30
N LEU A 263 -13.20 -25.68 -39.31
CA LEU A 263 -13.79 -25.09 -40.51
C LEU A 263 -12.76 -24.87 -41.62
N MET A 264 -11.59 -24.36 -41.24
CA MET A 264 -10.49 -24.13 -42.16
C MET A 264 -9.94 -25.44 -42.70
N ALA A 265 -9.75 -26.46 -41.84
CA ALA A 265 -9.29 -27.77 -42.23
C ALA A 265 -10.28 -28.49 -43.19
N VAL A 266 -11.57 -28.42 -42.88
CA VAL A 266 -12.66 -28.96 -43.73
C VAL A 266 -12.67 -28.23 -45.07
N TYR A 267 -12.62 -26.89 -45.07
CA TYR A 267 -12.56 -26.10 -46.28
C TYR A 267 -11.39 -26.51 -47.18
N PHE A 268 -10.18 -26.59 -46.65
CA PHE A 268 -9.02 -27.02 -47.41
C PHE A 268 -9.10 -28.49 -47.85
N GLY A 269 -9.64 -29.39 -47.02
CA GLY A 269 -9.86 -30.79 -47.35
C GLY A 269 -10.79 -30.96 -48.57
N PHE A 270 -11.96 -30.30 -48.54
CA PHE A 270 -12.90 -30.33 -49.67
C PHE A 270 -12.36 -29.62 -50.93
N SER A 271 -11.66 -28.50 -50.75
CA SER A 271 -10.99 -27.82 -51.87
C SER A 271 -9.92 -28.69 -52.52
N TYR A 272 -9.17 -29.47 -51.73
CA TYR A 272 -8.18 -30.44 -52.24
C TYR A 272 -8.80 -31.61 -53.01
N LEU A 273 -10.01 -32.03 -52.60
CA LEU A 273 -10.78 -33.06 -53.27
C LEU A 273 -11.53 -32.55 -54.52
N GLY A 274 -11.38 -31.27 -54.86
CA GLY A 274 -12.07 -30.63 -56.00
C GLY A 274 -13.56 -30.46 -55.80
N GLN A 275 -14.07 -30.56 -54.56
CA GLN A 275 -15.50 -30.39 -54.26
C GLN A 275 -15.87 -28.90 -53.98
N VAL A 276 -14.85 -28.08 -53.75
CA VAL A 276 -15.03 -26.64 -53.45
C VAL A 276 -14.01 -25.86 -54.28
N GLU A 277 -14.50 -24.99 -55.18
CA GLU A 277 -13.67 -24.25 -56.14
C GLU A 277 -13.55 -22.75 -55.84
N PHE A 278 -14.03 -22.28 -54.67
CA PHE A 278 -13.93 -20.87 -54.35
C PHE A 278 -12.80 -20.59 -53.32
N GLY A 279 -12.35 -19.36 -53.22
CA GLY A 279 -11.38 -18.91 -52.21
C GLY A 279 -9.99 -18.64 -52.72
N THR A 280 -9.67 -19.14 -53.93
CA THR A 280 -8.44 -18.82 -54.66
C THR A 280 -8.71 -17.74 -55.74
N TYR A 281 -7.68 -16.97 -56.07
CA TYR A 281 -7.78 -15.93 -57.13
C TYR A 281 -7.56 -16.48 -58.54
N GLY A 282 -8.19 -17.61 -58.84
CA GLY A 282 -8.03 -18.27 -60.14
C GLY A 282 -6.76 -19.14 -60.25
N THR A 283 -6.07 -19.38 -59.14
CA THR A 283 -4.89 -20.27 -59.05
C THR A 283 -5.30 -21.61 -58.45
N THR A 284 -4.60 -22.68 -58.85
CA THR A 284 -4.79 -24.02 -58.22
C THR A 284 -4.34 -23.99 -56.75
N LEU A 285 -5.12 -24.61 -55.88
CA LEU A 285 -4.77 -24.72 -54.48
C LEU A 285 -3.53 -25.65 -54.35
N THR A 286 -2.48 -25.12 -53.72
CA THR A 286 -1.25 -25.89 -53.43
C THR A 286 -1.26 -26.40 -52.00
N LEU A 287 -0.54 -27.47 -51.70
CA LEU A 287 -0.38 -27.99 -50.35
C LEU A 287 0.29 -26.94 -49.44
N PHE A 288 1.19 -26.13 -50.01
CA PHE A 288 1.79 -24.98 -49.36
C PHE A 288 0.71 -24.03 -48.77
N THR A 289 -0.28 -23.63 -49.58
CA THR A 289 -1.33 -22.70 -49.14
C THR A 289 -2.14 -23.29 -47.97
N GLY A 290 -2.51 -24.57 -48.05
CA GLY A 290 -3.24 -25.26 -46.99
C GLY A 290 -2.44 -25.32 -45.69
N PHE A 291 -1.20 -25.78 -45.74
CA PHE A 291 -0.36 -25.84 -44.53
C PHE A 291 -0.05 -24.46 -43.96
N PHE A 292 0.26 -23.49 -44.81
CA PHE A 292 0.54 -22.12 -44.38
C PHE A 292 -0.62 -21.54 -43.59
N CYS A 293 -1.85 -21.62 -44.07
CA CYS A 293 -3.04 -21.12 -43.40
C CYS A 293 -3.38 -21.91 -42.14
N LEU A 294 -3.29 -23.26 -42.17
CA LEU A 294 -3.61 -24.11 -41.03
C LEU A 294 -2.64 -23.94 -39.86
N ILE A 295 -1.33 -23.77 -40.15
CA ILE A 295 -0.32 -23.55 -39.10
C ILE A 295 -0.46 -22.15 -38.47
N LEU A 296 -0.85 -21.13 -39.25
CA LEU A 296 -1.08 -19.77 -38.75
C LEU A 296 -2.38 -19.64 -37.96
N ALA A 297 -3.39 -20.51 -38.19
CA ALA A 297 -4.68 -20.37 -37.51
C ALA A 297 -4.61 -20.43 -35.98
N PRO A 298 -3.92 -21.37 -35.31
CA PRO A 298 -3.75 -21.35 -33.85
C PRO A 298 -3.05 -20.08 -33.36
N GLU A 299 -2.03 -19.62 -34.06
CA GLU A 299 -1.24 -18.44 -33.71
C GLU A 299 -2.03 -17.13 -33.89
N PHE A 300 -3.04 -17.12 -34.77
CA PHE A 300 -3.98 -16.02 -34.97
C PHE A 300 -4.85 -15.79 -33.72
N TYR A 301 -5.31 -16.86 -33.05
CA TYR A 301 -6.15 -16.79 -31.86
C TYR A 301 -5.35 -16.65 -30.56
N GLN A 302 -4.05 -16.98 -30.55
CA GLN A 302 -3.23 -16.96 -29.36
C GLN A 302 -3.24 -15.59 -28.63
N PRO A 303 -3.06 -14.43 -29.31
CA PRO A 303 -3.12 -13.12 -28.64
C PRO A 303 -4.49 -12.79 -28.04
N LEU A 304 -5.57 -13.31 -28.63
CA LEU A 304 -6.94 -13.14 -28.12
C LEU A 304 -7.17 -13.99 -26.87
N ARG A 305 -6.63 -15.23 -26.85
CA ARG A 305 -6.64 -16.10 -25.66
C ARG A 305 -5.84 -15.49 -24.51
N ASP A 306 -4.63 -15.00 -24.79
CA ASP A 306 -3.78 -14.35 -23.80
C ASP A 306 -4.45 -13.11 -23.20
N LEU A 307 -5.14 -12.29 -24.03
CA LEU A 307 -5.90 -11.15 -23.55
C LEU A 307 -6.99 -11.58 -22.57
N GLY A 308 -7.64 -12.72 -22.82
CA GLY A 308 -8.62 -13.33 -21.94
C GLY A 308 -8.04 -13.70 -20.59
N THR A 309 -6.94 -14.38 -20.60
CA THR A 309 -6.23 -14.78 -19.39
C THR A 309 -5.82 -13.54 -18.57
N TYR A 310 -5.28 -12.50 -19.22
CA TYR A 310 -4.86 -11.27 -18.55
C TYR A 310 -6.00 -10.32 -18.17
N TYR A 311 -7.25 -10.65 -18.48
CA TYR A 311 -8.40 -9.84 -18.05
C TYR A 311 -8.53 -9.82 -16.52
N HIS A 312 -8.13 -10.88 -15.84
CA HIS A 312 -8.06 -10.92 -14.37
C HIS A 312 -7.01 -9.94 -13.82
N ASP A 313 -5.87 -9.79 -14.50
CA ASP A 313 -4.83 -8.81 -14.14
C ASP A 313 -5.36 -7.36 -14.26
N ARG A 314 -6.25 -7.11 -15.25
CA ARG A 314 -6.95 -5.82 -15.36
C ARG A 314 -7.87 -5.57 -14.17
N ALA A 315 -8.65 -6.55 -13.76
CA ALA A 315 -9.57 -6.41 -12.63
C ALA A 315 -8.81 -6.18 -11.32
N ALA A 316 -7.73 -6.94 -11.07
CA ALA A 316 -6.84 -6.78 -9.94
C ALA A 316 -6.17 -5.39 -9.93
N GLY A 317 -5.68 -4.92 -11.09
CA GLY A 317 -5.09 -3.60 -11.25
C GLY A 317 -6.06 -2.45 -10.98
N ILE A 318 -7.34 -2.58 -11.37
CA ILE A 318 -8.38 -1.58 -11.08
C ILE A 318 -8.72 -1.57 -9.58
N GLY A 319 -8.84 -2.73 -8.94
CA GLY A 319 -9.06 -2.83 -7.49
C GLY A 319 -7.91 -2.23 -6.69
N ALA A 320 -6.68 -2.51 -7.10
CA ALA A 320 -5.48 -1.92 -6.50
C ALA A 320 -5.43 -0.40 -6.68
N ALA A 321 -5.78 0.09 -7.87
CA ALA A 321 -5.84 1.53 -8.15
C ALA A 321 -6.88 2.24 -7.26
N ASP A 322 -8.02 1.61 -6.97
CA ASP A 322 -9.05 2.19 -6.12
C ASP A 322 -8.52 2.49 -4.71
N ALA A 323 -7.89 1.49 -4.09
CA ALA A 323 -7.28 1.64 -2.75
C ALA A 323 -6.14 2.68 -2.72
N ILE A 324 -5.33 2.74 -3.79
CA ILE A 324 -4.20 3.68 -3.89
C ILE A 324 -4.70 5.10 -4.14
N VAL A 325 -5.67 5.29 -5.04
CA VAL A 325 -6.25 6.59 -5.39
C VAL A 325 -6.96 7.21 -4.20
N ASP A 326 -7.74 6.42 -3.46
CA ASP A 326 -8.42 6.90 -2.24
C ASP A 326 -7.44 7.51 -1.22
N PHE A 327 -6.23 7.00 -1.16
CA PHE A 327 -5.19 7.57 -0.31
C PHE A 327 -4.46 8.76 -0.96
N LEU A 328 -4.02 8.63 -2.22
CA LEU A 328 -3.21 9.65 -2.87
C LEU A 328 -3.97 10.95 -3.15
N GLU A 329 -5.27 10.83 -3.47
CA GLU A 329 -6.13 11.96 -3.84
C GLU A 329 -7.01 12.45 -2.67
N ALA A 330 -6.93 11.80 -1.51
CA ALA A 330 -7.61 12.32 -0.34
C ALA A 330 -7.06 13.70 0.03
N ASP A 331 -7.99 14.65 0.17
CA ASP A 331 -7.67 16.01 0.65
C ASP A 331 -7.48 15.96 2.17
N TYR A 332 -6.22 15.81 2.58
CA TYR A 332 -5.84 15.96 3.97
C TYR A 332 -5.36 17.38 4.22
N LEU A 333 -5.90 18.01 5.25
CA LEU A 333 -5.30 19.22 5.79
C LEU A 333 -3.95 18.82 6.42
N ILE A 334 -2.89 19.41 5.90
CA ILE A 334 -1.53 19.18 6.37
C ILE A 334 -1.15 20.33 7.28
N ALA A 335 -0.44 20.06 8.37
CA ALA A 335 0.15 21.13 9.18
C ALA A 335 1.03 22.00 8.26
N HIS A 336 0.71 23.29 8.19
CA HIS A 336 1.44 24.22 7.34
C HIS A 336 2.92 24.25 7.72
N GLN A 337 3.78 24.30 6.71
CA GLN A 337 5.22 24.44 6.87
C GLN A 337 5.65 25.74 6.21
N GLY A 338 6.25 26.63 6.99
CA GLY A 338 6.92 27.82 6.49
C GLY A 338 8.43 27.62 6.42
N ASN A 339 9.14 28.72 6.23
CA ASN A 339 10.61 28.76 6.14
C ASN A 339 11.25 29.55 7.28
N GLU A 340 10.47 30.16 8.18
CA GLU A 340 11.00 30.93 9.28
C GLU A 340 11.66 30.03 10.32
N GLN A 341 12.81 30.46 10.83
CA GLN A 341 13.50 29.78 11.92
C GLN A 341 12.94 30.24 13.27
N ILE A 342 12.52 29.31 14.11
CA ILE A 342 12.26 29.61 15.51
C ILE A 342 13.61 29.76 16.21
N PRO A 343 13.87 30.90 16.86
CA PRO A 343 15.13 31.12 17.58
C PRO A 343 15.35 30.03 18.63
N ALA A 344 16.50 29.37 18.58
CA ALA A 344 16.89 28.42 19.62
C ALA A 344 17.27 29.23 20.88
N GLN A 345 16.48 29.07 21.94
CA GLN A 345 16.71 29.67 23.26
C GLN A 345 16.74 28.54 24.29
N SER A 346 17.32 28.79 25.45
CA SER A 346 17.39 27.79 26.55
C SER A 346 16.02 27.27 26.98
N ALA A 347 14.99 28.10 26.87
CA ALA A 347 13.62 27.77 27.18
C ALA A 347 12.65 28.37 26.14
N VAL A 348 11.48 27.79 25.98
CA VAL A 348 10.47 28.13 24.98
C VAL A 348 9.31 28.88 25.60
N GLU A 349 8.88 29.98 24.98
CA GLU A 349 7.62 30.65 25.25
C GLU A 349 6.57 30.24 24.21
N ILE A 350 5.34 29.95 24.68
CA ILE A 350 4.24 29.56 23.79
C ILE A 350 3.04 30.49 24.05
N GLN A 351 2.52 31.11 22.98
CA GLN A 351 1.35 31.96 23.00
C GLN A 351 0.32 31.46 22.01
N ALA A 352 -0.87 31.15 22.47
CA ALA A 352 -2.00 30.72 21.66
C ALA A 352 -3.18 31.69 21.79
N GLU A 353 -3.72 32.11 20.64
CA GLU A 353 -4.89 33.01 20.57
C GLU A 353 -5.94 32.37 19.63
N ASN A 354 -7.14 32.09 20.19
CA ASN A 354 -8.25 31.45 19.44
C ASN A 354 -7.83 30.19 18.68
N LEU A 355 -6.90 29.42 19.22
CA LEU A 355 -6.38 28.20 18.61
C LEU A 355 -7.46 27.11 18.55
N VAL A 356 -7.73 26.55 17.39
CA VAL A 356 -8.59 25.38 17.20
C VAL A 356 -7.78 24.27 16.55
N ALA A 357 -7.58 23.17 17.25
CA ALA A 357 -6.96 21.99 16.67
C ALA A 357 -7.93 21.33 15.67
N LEU A 358 -7.44 21.01 14.47
CA LEU A 358 -8.22 20.38 13.42
C LEU A 358 -7.76 18.93 13.19
N SER A 359 -8.71 18.06 12.83
CA SER A 359 -8.38 16.76 12.30
C SER A 359 -7.78 16.88 10.88
N PRO A 360 -7.10 15.86 10.36
CA PRO A 360 -6.66 15.86 8.96
C PRO A 360 -7.80 16.01 7.94
N GLN A 361 -9.04 15.74 8.33
CA GLN A 361 -10.25 15.92 7.52
C GLN A 361 -10.91 17.30 7.71
N GLY A 362 -10.30 18.22 8.49
CA GLY A 362 -10.80 19.57 8.74
C GLY A 362 -11.89 19.67 9.81
N GLN A 363 -12.13 18.61 10.58
CA GLN A 363 -13.09 18.67 11.67
C GLN A 363 -12.41 19.25 12.94
N PRO A 364 -13.08 20.16 13.68
CA PRO A 364 -12.53 20.71 14.90
C PRO A 364 -12.44 19.63 16.00
N LEU A 365 -11.25 19.49 16.58
CA LEU A 365 -10.94 18.59 17.71
C LEU A 365 -10.99 19.30 19.05
N THR A 366 -10.86 20.63 19.03
CA THR A 366 -11.02 21.50 20.20
C THR A 366 -11.92 22.68 19.83
N LYS A 367 -12.46 23.36 20.81
CA LYS A 367 -13.01 24.71 20.65
C LYS A 367 -11.84 25.70 20.64
N ARG A 368 -12.13 26.99 20.79
CA ARG A 368 -11.11 28.04 20.80
C ARG A 368 -10.32 28.05 22.11
N LEU A 369 -9.02 27.81 21.99
CA LEU A 369 -8.08 27.81 23.10
C LEU A 369 -7.26 29.11 23.07
N SER A 370 -7.17 29.80 24.20
CA SER A 370 -6.28 30.95 24.39
C SER A 370 -5.51 30.75 25.68
N PHE A 371 -4.18 30.67 25.58
CA PHE A 371 -3.30 30.45 26.74
C PHE A 371 -1.90 31.00 26.49
N HIS A 372 -1.15 31.15 27.56
CA HIS A 372 0.24 31.56 27.55
C HIS A 372 1.06 30.65 28.46
N ILE A 373 2.16 30.11 27.93
CA ILE A 373 3.15 29.32 28.67
C ILE A 373 4.44 30.14 28.69
N PRO A 374 4.83 30.69 29.84
CA PRO A 374 6.08 31.43 29.99
C PRO A 374 7.31 30.50 29.84
N LYS A 375 8.47 31.10 29.60
CA LYS A 375 9.74 30.36 29.60
C LYS A 375 10.00 29.76 30.99
N GLU A 376 10.64 28.60 31.01
CA GLU A 376 11.05 27.89 32.23
C GLU A 376 9.90 27.57 33.17
N SER A 377 8.66 27.57 32.67
CA SER A 377 7.47 27.24 33.47
C SER A 377 7.06 25.78 33.29
N HIS A 378 6.51 25.22 34.37
CA HIS A 378 5.97 23.85 34.39
C HIS A 378 4.44 23.94 34.41
N ILE A 379 3.81 23.58 33.32
CA ILE A 379 2.36 23.66 33.13
C ILE A 379 1.76 22.27 33.11
N ALA A 380 0.74 22.05 33.94
CA ALA A 380 -0.08 20.83 33.84
C ALA A 380 -1.34 21.08 33.00
N LEU A 381 -1.68 20.16 32.15
CA LEU A 381 -2.91 20.12 31.36
C LEU A 381 -3.79 18.98 31.87
N VAL A 382 -4.94 19.30 32.44
CA VAL A 382 -5.88 18.36 33.05
C VAL A 382 -7.26 18.44 32.42
N GLY A 383 -8.03 17.37 32.50
CA GLY A 383 -9.38 17.28 31.97
C GLY A 383 -9.82 15.85 31.75
N GLN A 384 -11.09 15.58 31.48
CA GLN A 384 -11.62 14.26 31.17
C GLN A 384 -11.03 13.72 29.87
N SER A 385 -11.13 12.40 29.67
CA SER A 385 -10.73 11.79 28.39
C SER A 385 -11.56 12.35 27.23
N GLY A 386 -10.92 12.57 26.07
CA GLY A 386 -11.61 13.12 24.89
C GLY A 386 -11.76 14.66 24.86
N THR A 387 -11.26 15.42 25.84
CA THR A 387 -11.35 16.90 25.85
C THR A 387 -10.35 17.59 24.93
N GLY A 388 -9.52 16.86 24.17
CA GLY A 388 -8.59 17.44 23.19
C GLY A 388 -7.17 17.69 23.68
N LYS A 389 -6.78 17.20 24.87
CA LYS A 389 -5.42 17.35 25.43
C LYS A 389 -4.32 16.83 24.50
N THR A 390 -4.43 15.58 24.06
CA THR A 390 -3.48 14.96 23.12
C THR A 390 -3.53 15.64 21.74
N SER A 391 -4.69 16.19 21.34
CA SER A 391 -4.78 16.99 20.11
C SER A 391 -3.96 18.28 20.20
N LEU A 392 -3.97 18.95 21.33
CA LEU A 392 -3.12 20.12 21.57
C LEU A 392 -1.63 19.76 21.51
N ILE A 393 -1.20 18.65 22.14
CA ILE A 393 0.19 18.18 22.02
C ILE A 393 0.53 17.89 20.55
N ASN A 394 -0.36 17.24 19.80
CA ASN A 394 -0.12 16.97 18.38
C ASN A 394 -0.03 18.23 17.51
N VAL A 395 -0.75 19.30 17.86
CA VAL A 395 -0.57 20.62 17.22
C VAL A 395 0.81 21.19 17.54
N LEU A 396 1.24 21.15 18.80
CA LEU A 396 2.58 21.60 19.21
C LEU A 396 3.70 20.82 18.55
N LEU A 397 3.53 19.51 18.35
CA LEU A 397 4.45 18.65 17.59
C LEU A 397 4.43 18.92 16.07
N GLY A 398 3.49 19.74 15.60
CA GLY A 398 3.28 20.00 14.17
C GLY A 398 2.77 18.78 13.41
N PHE A 399 1.98 17.89 14.05
CA PHE A 399 1.36 16.73 13.45
C PHE A 399 -0.10 16.96 13.06
N LEU A 400 -0.77 17.93 13.68
CA LEU A 400 -2.13 18.35 13.36
C LEU A 400 -2.16 19.78 12.85
N PRO A 401 -3.01 20.08 11.86
CA PRO A 401 -3.31 21.45 11.46
C PRO A 401 -4.15 22.17 12.52
N TYR A 402 -4.13 23.50 12.49
CA TYR A 402 -4.90 24.34 13.39
C TYR A 402 -5.36 25.63 12.71
N GLU A 403 -6.38 26.25 13.29
CA GLU A 403 -6.82 27.62 13.02
C GLU A 403 -6.50 28.52 14.21
N GLY A 404 -6.47 29.84 13.99
CA GLY A 404 -6.06 30.82 14.99
C GLY A 404 -4.57 31.12 14.95
N SER A 405 -3.99 31.59 16.04
CA SER A 405 -2.56 31.91 16.15
C SER A 405 -1.88 31.04 17.21
N LEU A 406 -0.71 30.51 16.89
CA LEU A 406 0.17 29.78 17.80
C LEU A 406 1.61 30.22 17.58
N LYS A 407 2.10 31.06 18.49
CA LYS A 407 3.47 31.60 18.41
C LYS A 407 4.40 30.89 19.37
N ILE A 408 5.58 30.53 18.85
CA ILE A 408 6.68 29.96 19.61
C ILE A 408 7.83 30.96 19.59
N ASN A 409 8.23 31.46 20.74
CA ASN A 409 9.22 32.55 20.86
C ASN A 409 8.92 33.73 19.91
N GLY A 410 7.64 34.09 19.77
CA GLY A 410 7.16 35.18 18.91
C GLY A 410 6.98 34.83 17.42
N VAL A 411 7.41 33.65 16.96
CA VAL A 411 7.26 33.18 15.56
C VAL A 411 6.02 32.31 15.45
N GLU A 412 5.18 32.55 14.44
CA GLU A 412 3.98 31.77 14.16
C GLU A 412 4.38 30.35 13.70
N LEU A 413 3.84 29.30 14.34
CA LEU A 413 4.26 27.91 14.11
C LEU A 413 4.00 27.45 12.66
N ASN A 414 2.90 27.88 12.04
CA ASN A 414 2.56 27.53 10.64
C ASN A 414 3.46 28.25 9.61
N GLN A 415 4.20 29.30 10.01
CA GLN A 415 5.21 29.98 9.18
C GLN A 415 6.61 29.42 9.41
N SER A 416 6.79 28.58 10.42
CA SER A 416 8.08 28.04 10.83
C SER A 416 8.48 26.77 10.08
N ARG A 417 9.78 26.51 10.08
CA ARG A 417 10.33 25.23 9.60
C ARG A 417 10.18 24.16 10.67
N LEU A 418 9.18 23.30 10.53
CA LEU A 418 8.85 22.28 11.53
C LEU A 418 10.01 21.30 11.85
N SER A 419 10.93 21.06 10.90
CA SER A 419 12.11 20.23 11.18
C SER A 419 13.02 20.84 12.24
N ASP A 420 13.18 22.17 12.24
CA ASP A 420 14.03 22.89 13.22
C ASP A 420 13.27 23.05 14.55
N TRP A 421 11.95 23.25 14.49
CA TRP A 421 11.10 23.25 15.68
C TRP A 421 11.16 21.91 16.43
N ARG A 422 10.98 20.79 15.71
CA ARG A 422 11.01 19.46 16.33
C ARG A 422 12.36 19.11 16.96
N LYS A 423 13.47 19.75 16.53
CA LYS A 423 14.77 19.59 17.20
C LYS A 423 14.79 20.18 18.61
N GLN A 424 13.91 21.15 18.89
CA GLN A 424 13.82 21.81 20.18
C GLN A 424 12.85 21.10 21.14
N ILE A 425 12.21 20.02 20.72
CA ILE A 425 11.22 19.29 21.53
C ILE A 425 11.83 17.98 22.04
N ALA A 426 11.76 17.78 23.35
CA ALA A 426 11.85 16.48 24.00
C ALA A 426 10.43 15.99 24.30
N TRP A 427 10.09 14.77 23.87
CA TRP A 427 8.73 14.23 24.01
C TRP A 427 8.73 12.83 24.60
N VAL A 428 7.85 12.63 25.60
CA VAL A 428 7.56 11.32 26.21
C VAL A 428 6.04 11.12 26.16
N GLY A 429 5.61 10.13 25.38
CA GLY A 429 4.19 9.79 25.22
C GLY A 429 3.70 8.78 26.24
N GLN A 430 2.38 8.62 26.31
CA GLN A 430 1.68 7.68 27.19
C GLN A 430 2.13 6.22 26.96
N ASN A 431 2.25 5.82 25.70
CA ASN A 431 2.72 4.51 25.28
C ASN A 431 4.11 4.65 24.63
N PRO A 432 5.18 4.21 25.27
CA PRO A 432 6.53 4.34 24.74
C PRO A 432 6.69 3.43 23.50
N LEU A 433 6.87 4.03 22.35
CA LEU A 433 7.14 3.29 21.11
C LEU A 433 8.63 3.04 20.98
N LEU A 434 9.03 1.78 21.07
CA LEU A 434 10.35 1.30 20.73
C LEU A 434 10.29 0.61 19.36
N LEU A 435 11.25 0.93 18.50
CA LEU A 435 11.37 0.30 17.19
C LEU A 435 12.11 -1.04 17.31
N GLN A 436 11.83 -1.94 16.39
CA GLN A 436 12.63 -3.16 16.24
C GLN A 436 14.10 -2.79 15.97
N GLY A 437 15.02 -3.35 16.75
CA GLY A 437 16.44 -3.07 16.71
C GLY A 437 17.07 -3.14 18.11
N SER A 438 18.31 -2.73 18.26
CA SER A 438 19.00 -2.74 19.56
C SER A 438 18.49 -1.64 20.49
N ILE A 439 18.75 -1.78 21.78
CA ILE A 439 18.50 -0.73 22.78
C ILE A 439 19.29 0.53 22.39
N LYS A 440 20.56 0.38 21.97
CA LYS A 440 21.42 1.50 21.54
C LYS A 440 20.81 2.24 20.34
N GLU A 441 20.34 1.52 19.31
CA GLU A 441 19.68 2.13 18.15
C GLU A 441 18.43 2.92 18.55
N ASN A 442 17.64 2.42 19.48
CA ASN A 442 16.48 3.13 20.00
C ASN A 442 16.84 4.42 20.77
N LEU A 443 17.93 4.44 21.52
CA LEU A 443 18.43 5.62 22.21
C LEU A 443 18.97 6.67 21.24
N LEU A 444 19.72 6.24 20.22
CA LEU A 444 20.28 7.10 19.17
C LEU A 444 19.22 7.80 18.32
N LEU A 445 17.95 7.42 18.39
CA LEU A 445 16.85 8.20 17.79
C LEU A 445 16.70 9.59 18.44
N GLY A 446 17.15 9.76 19.68
CA GLY A 446 17.21 11.06 20.36
C GLY A 446 18.27 11.96 19.75
N ASP A 447 19.49 11.47 19.66
CA ASP A 447 20.63 12.10 18.99
C ASP A 447 21.53 11.03 18.37
N ILE A 448 21.62 11.03 17.03
CA ILE A 448 22.41 10.07 16.26
C ILE A 448 23.92 10.22 16.49
N GLN A 449 24.35 11.39 16.98
CA GLN A 449 25.75 11.70 17.25
C GLN A 449 26.11 11.55 18.73
N ALA A 450 25.20 11.06 19.57
CA ALA A 450 25.46 10.89 20.99
C ALA A 450 26.64 9.94 21.22
N THR A 451 27.57 10.37 22.10
CA THR A 451 28.68 9.52 22.52
C THR A 451 28.23 8.45 23.51
N ASP A 452 29.03 7.40 23.69
CA ASP A 452 28.71 6.33 24.66
C ASP A 452 28.63 6.90 26.09
N GLU A 453 29.42 7.92 26.45
CA GLU A 453 29.31 8.60 27.74
C GLU A 453 27.99 9.35 27.90
N GLN A 454 27.50 10.00 26.84
CA GLN A 454 26.20 10.68 26.85
C GLN A 454 25.04 9.69 26.98
N ILE A 455 25.14 8.56 26.28
CA ILE A 455 24.16 7.46 26.41
C ILE A 455 24.15 6.94 27.85
N GLU A 456 25.32 6.70 28.43
CA GLU A 456 25.43 6.23 29.81
C GLU A 456 24.82 7.23 30.79
N GLN A 457 25.14 8.52 30.68
CA GLN A 457 24.55 9.58 31.51
C GLN A 457 23.03 9.61 31.38
N ALA A 458 22.50 9.55 30.15
CA ALA A 458 21.06 9.54 29.91
C ALA A 458 20.38 8.32 30.54
N LEU A 459 21.02 7.15 30.49
CA LEU A 459 20.53 5.92 31.14
C LEU A 459 20.54 6.02 32.66
N VAL A 460 21.57 6.64 33.24
CA VAL A 460 21.63 6.89 34.70
C VAL A 460 20.50 7.83 35.11
N SER A 461 20.37 9.00 34.45
CA SER A 461 19.33 9.99 34.74
C SER A 461 17.93 9.43 34.52
N ALA A 462 17.71 8.60 33.51
CA ALA A 462 16.44 7.91 33.27
C ALA A 462 16.21 6.70 34.19
N GLN A 463 17.09 6.43 35.16
CA GLN A 463 17.01 5.25 36.03
C GLN A 463 16.92 3.93 35.26
N ALA A 464 17.55 3.88 34.07
CA ALA A 464 17.49 2.76 33.16
C ALA A 464 18.76 1.88 33.20
N LYS A 465 19.85 2.39 33.78
CA LYS A 465 21.18 1.73 33.72
C LYS A 465 21.18 0.32 34.30
N GLU A 466 20.50 0.08 35.43
CA GLU A 466 20.53 -1.23 36.09
C GLU A 466 20.04 -2.36 35.17
N PHE A 467 18.95 -2.18 34.46
CA PHE A 467 18.44 -3.23 33.57
C PHE A 467 19.16 -3.26 32.21
N THR A 468 19.66 -2.13 31.72
CA THR A 468 20.43 -2.10 30.48
C THR A 468 21.81 -2.72 30.63
N ASP A 469 22.46 -2.63 31.81
CA ASP A 469 23.69 -3.36 32.10
C ASP A 469 23.48 -4.87 32.14
N LYS A 470 22.30 -5.32 32.62
CA LYS A 470 21.93 -6.74 32.63
C LYS A 470 21.62 -7.30 31.24
N LEU A 471 20.94 -6.52 30.41
CA LEU A 471 20.54 -6.94 29.08
C LEU A 471 21.65 -6.73 28.03
N GLY A 472 22.43 -5.67 28.16
CA GLY A 472 23.37 -5.17 27.15
C GLY A 472 22.71 -4.20 26.18
N LEU A 473 23.44 -3.16 25.76
CA LEU A 473 22.93 -2.13 24.81
C LEU A 473 22.65 -2.68 23.42
N ASP A 474 23.32 -3.77 23.05
CA ASP A 474 23.14 -4.45 21.75
C ASP A 474 21.97 -5.46 21.77
N SER A 475 21.28 -5.62 22.92
CA SER A 475 20.12 -6.51 23.02
C SER A 475 18.99 -6.06 22.10
N GLU A 476 18.44 -7.02 21.37
CA GLU A 476 17.42 -6.77 20.34
C GLU A 476 16.03 -6.64 20.98
N ILE A 477 15.38 -5.52 20.73
CA ILE A 477 13.96 -5.29 20.99
C ILE A 477 13.20 -5.75 19.76
N LYS A 478 12.27 -6.71 19.94
CA LYS A 478 11.42 -7.21 18.87
C LYS A 478 10.24 -6.26 18.62
N ASP A 479 9.52 -6.52 17.52
CA ASP A 479 8.33 -5.77 17.15
C ASP A 479 7.31 -5.68 18.30
N GLY A 480 6.74 -4.49 18.50
CA GLY A 480 5.81 -4.24 19.63
C GLY A 480 6.48 -4.09 21.00
N GLY A 481 7.82 -3.93 21.08
CA GLY A 481 8.54 -3.75 22.35
C GLY A 481 8.78 -5.04 23.14
N ILE A 482 8.63 -6.20 22.50
CA ILE A 482 8.88 -7.48 23.14
C ILE A 482 10.36 -7.59 23.51
N GLY A 483 10.64 -7.90 24.77
CA GLY A 483 11.99 -8.01 25.34
C GLY A 483 12.24 -7.06 26.51
N VAL A 484 11.38 -6.05 26.70
CA VAL A 484 11.41 -5.11 27.81
C VAL A 484 10.02 -4.96 28.44
N SER A 485 9.96 -4.69 29.75
CA SER A 485 8.69 -4.37 30.41
C SER A 485 8.21 -2.96 30.02
N VAL A 486 6.92 -2.66 30.24
CA VAL A 486 6.36 -1.33 29.96
C VAL A 486 7.14 -0.23 30.72
N GLY A 487 7.47 -0.45 31.98
CA GLY A 487 8.28 0.49 32.77
C GLY A 487 9.72 0.63 32.26
N GLN A 488 10.33 -0.43 31.76
CA GLN A 488 11.64 -0.37 31.11
C GLN A 488 11.58 0.41 29.79
N ALA A 489 10.56 0.16 28.97
CA ALA A 489 10.32 0.90 27.74
C ALA A 489 10.10 2.40 28.00
N GLN A 490 9.37 2.76 29.07
CA GLN A 490 9.15 4.15 29.47
C GLN A 490 10.47 4.82 29.86
N ARG A 491 11.32 4.15 30.68
CA ARG A 491 12.63 4.67 31.07
C ARG A 491 13.57 4.83 29.86
N LEU A 492 13.52 3.93 28.88
CA LEU A 492 14.27 4.11 27.62
C LEU A 492 13.73 5.29 26.79
N ALA A 493 12.42 5.53 26.78
CA ALA A 493 11.85 6.71 26.11
C ALA A 493 12.28 8.02 26.79
N ILE A 494 12.40 8.03 28.12
CA ILE A 494 12.93 9.18 28.88
C ILE A 494 14.41 9.38 28.56
N ALA A 495 15.24 8.31 28.59
CA ALA A 495 16.66 8.39 28.20
C ALA A 495 16.84 8.97 26.78
N ARG A 496 15.98 8.54 25.83
CA ARG A 496 15.94 9.09 24.47
C ARG A 496 15.58 10.58 24.46
N ALA A 497 14.63 11.00 25.28
CA ALA A 497 14.23 12.40 25.41
C ALA A 497 15.36 13.26 26.04
N LEU A 498 16.10 12.73 27.02
CA LEU A 498 17.28 13.37 27.60
C LEU A 498 18.40 13.57 26.57
N LEU A 499 18.68 12.59 25.74
CA LEU A 499 19.65 12.68 24.64
C LEU A 499 19.27 13.77 23.64
N ARG A 500 17.98 14.01 23.45
CA ARG A 500 17.46 15.04 22.53
C ARG A 500 17.82 16.45 22.94
N LYS A 501 18.03 16.74 24.24
CA LYS A 501 18.35 18.07 24.80
C LYS A 501 17.37 19.15 24.29
N GLY A 502 16.07 18.85 24.32
CA GLY A 502 15.03 19.79 23.86
C GLY A 502 14.87 20.96 24.82
N ASN A 503 14.41 22.10 24.31
CA ASN A 503 14.13 23.32 25.11
C ASN A 503 12.66 23.37 25.58
N LEU A 504 11.80 22.52 25.01
CA LEU A 504 10.43 22.23 25.41
C LEU A 504 10.30 20.74 25.73
N LEU A 505 9.83 20.43 26.93
CA LEU A 505 9.50 19.09 27.35
C LEU A 505 7.98 18.87 27.26
N LEU A 506 7.56 17.96 26.41
CA LEU A 506 6.15 17.55 26.31
C LEU A 506 5.99 16.16 26.90
N LEU A 507 5.07 16.02 27.86
CA LEU A 507 4.79 14.77 28.57
C LEU A 507 3.31 14.43 28.44
N ASP A 508 2.97 13.27 27.92
CA ASP A 508 1.59 12.78 27.80
C ASP A 508 1.42 11.53 28.68
N GLU A 509 0.93 11.72 29.90
CA GLU A 509 0.70 10.68 30.90
C GLU A 509 1.88 9.72 31.08
N PRO A 510 3.10 10.22 31.35
CA PRO A 510 4.33 9.42 31.27
C PRO A 510 4.44 8.28 32.29
N THR A 511 3.54 8.24 33.28
CA THR A 511 3.52 7.19 34.33
C THR A 511 2.30 6.30 34.29
N ALA A 512 1.42 6.46 33.27
CA ALA A 512 0.24 5.64 33.13
C ALA A 512 0.62 4.15 32.96
N SER A 513 -0.07 3.27 33.67
CA SER A 513 0.11 1.81 33.61
C SER A 513 1.44 1.30 34.19
N LEU A 514 2.14 2.07 35.01
CA LEU A 514 3.35 1.64 35.72
C LEU A 514 3.03 1.10 37.13
N ASP A 515 3.82 0.14 37.58
CA ASP A 515 3.86 -0.25 39.00
C ASP A 515 4.50 0.87 39.84
N ALA A 516 4.22 0.91 41.15
CA ALA A 516 4.65 1.98 42.05
C ALA A 516 6.19 2.16 42.10
N GLN A 517 6.97 1.08 41.90
CA GLN A 517 8.44 1.17 41.90
C GLN A 517 8.92 1.85 40.60
N SER A 518 8.45 1.39 39.45
CA SER A 518 8.76 1.98 38.13
C SER A 518 8.29 3.43 38.04
N GLU A 519 7.12 3.73 38.62
CA GLU A 519 6.56 5.07 38.66
C GLU A 519 7.48 6.05 39.39
N ASN A 520 7.95 5.73 40.61
CA ASN A 520 8.85 6.59 41.37
C ASN A 520 10.18 6.85 40.63
N LEU A 521 10.71 5.83 39.95
CA LEU A 521 11.93 5.97 39.16
C LEU A 521 11.74 6.92 37.95
N VAL A 522 10.62 6.77 37.27
CA VAL A 522 10.25 7.65 36.13
C VAL A 522 10.07 9.09 36.58
N LEU A 523 9.39 9.31 37.71
CA LEU A 523 9.17 10.66 38.26
C LEU A 523 10.49 11.34 38.66
N ALA A 524 11.42 10.61 39.28
CA ALA A 524 12.73 11.15 39.60
C ALA A 524 13.48 11.60 38.33
N ALA A 525 13.44 10.79 37.27
CA ALA A 525 14.02 11.13 35.98
C ALA A 525 13.36 12.35 35.32
N LEU A 526 12.03 12.45 35.38
CA LEU A 526 11.29 13.58 34.82
C LEU A 526 11.56 14.87 35.59
N ALA A 527 11.68 14.82 36.92
CA ALA A 527 12.04 15.98 37.74
C ALA A 527 13.43 16.52 37.36
N GLU A 528 14.40 15.64 37.12
CA GLU A 528 15.73 16.02 36.67
C GLU A 528 15.69 16.67 35.25
N MET A 529 14.87 16.13 34.35
CA MET A 529 14.72 16.67 33.00
C MET A 529 14.09 18.07 32.97
N SER A 530 13.14 18.35 33.85
CA SER A 530 12.36 19.57 33.81
C SER A 530 13.13 20.81 34.26
N HIS A 531 14.30 20.66 34.91
CA HIS A 531 15.14 21.78 35.31
C HIS A 531 15.59 22.62 34.13
N ASN A 532 15.35 23.93 34.17
CA ASN A 532 15.73 24.91 33.15
C ASN A 532 15.06 24.74 31.78
N GLN A 533 13.94 24.02 31.69
CA GLN A 533 13.19 23.83 30.45
C GLN A 533 11.72 24.26 30.65
N THR A 534 11.06 24.68 29.57
CA THR A 534 9.61 24.82 29.57
C THR A 534 8.98 23.44 29.47
N THR A 535 8.05 23.13 30.39
CA THR A 535 7.41 21.81 30.46
C THR A 535 5.89 21.94 30.35
N LEU A 536 5.29 21.18 29.43
CA LEU A 536 3.85 20.95 29.36
C LEU A 536 3.56 19.46 29.58
N MET A 537 2.86 19.16 30.67
CA MET A 537 2.57 17.79 31.09
C MET A 537 1.07 17.53 31.14
N ILE A 538 0.60 16.51 30.45
CA ILE A 538 -0.71 15.92 30.72
C ILE A 538 -0.51 14.92 31.85
N THR A 539 -1.17 15.17 32.98
CA THR A 539 -1.13 14.28 34.13
C THR A 539 -2.48 14.18 34.81
N HIS A 540 -2.66 13.08 35.46
CA HIS A 540 -3.82 12.85 36.30
C HIS A 540 -3.47 12.74 37.79
N ARG A 541 -2.23 12.93 38.17
CA ARG A 541 -1.72 12.76 39.54
C ARG A 541 -1.74 14.08 40.31
N ILE A 542 -2.28 14.01 41.50
CA ILE A 542 -2.42 15.20 42.39
C ILE A 542 -1.03 15.70 42.82
N GLU A 543 -0.06 14.80 43.04
CA GLU A 543 1.30 15.15 43.47
C GLU A 543 2.01 16.00 42.40
N ASP A 544 1.90 15.64 41.14
CA ASP A 544 2.50 16.37 40.02
C ASP A 544 1.85 17.77 39.89
N LEU A 545 0.51 17.84 40.04
CA LEU A 545 -0.23 19.07 39.95
C LEU A 545 0.16 20.12 41.02
N LYS A 546 0.58 19.65 42.21
CA LYS A 546 1.06 20.51 43.27
C LYS A 546 2.41 21.17 42.97
N GLN A 547 3.21 20.55 42.10
CA GLN A 547 4.55 21.03 41.76
C GLN A 547 4.55 21.93 40.51
N CYS A 548 3.44 22.01 39.77
CA CYS A 548 3.33 22.85 38.59
C CYS A 548 3.11 24.32 38.93
N ASP A 549 3.70 25.22 38.17
CA ASP A 549 3.54 26.67 38.27
C ASP A 549 2.12 27.10 37.91
N ASN A 550 1.50 26.40 36.95
CA ASN A 550 0.14 26.67 36.53
C ASN A 550 -0.54 25.39 36.02
N ILE A 551 -1.87 25.35 36.16
CA ILE A 551 -2.71 24.24 35.70
C ILE A 551 -3.74 24.81 34.73
N PHE A 552 -3.81 24.21 33.54
CA PHE A 552 -4.85 24.45 32.55
C PHE A 552 -5.89 23.34 32.65
N VAL A 553 -7.13 23.70 32.93
CA VAL A 553 -8.24 22.76 33.10
C VAL A 553 -9.08 22.76 31.81
N MET A 554 -9.08 21.67 31.13
CA MET A 554 -9.86 21.49 29.87
C MET A 554 -11.19 20.78 30.13
N GLN A 555 -12.26 21.36 29.61
CA GLN A 555 -13.60 20.79 29.58
C GLN A 555 -14.21 21.03 28.20
N GLU A 556 -14.80 20.00 27.57
CA GLU A 556 -15.49 20.10 26.28
C GLU A 556 -14.69 20.84 25.18
N GLY A 557 -13.37 20.67 25.18
CA GLY A 557 -12.50 21.30 24.17
C GLY A 557 -12.09 22.74 24.47
N GLU A 558 -12.39 23.29 25.63
CA GLU A 558 -12.03 24.66 26.09
C GLU A 558 -11.17 24.59 27.35
N ILE A 559 -10.35 25.63 27.60
CA ILE A 559 -9.68 25.85 28.87
C ILE A 559 -10.65 26.69 29.73
N VAL A 560 -11.27 26.03 30.70
CA VAL A 560 -12.30 26.66 31.58
C VAL A 560 -11.73 27.30 32.84
N GLN A 561 -10.57 26.84 33.30
CA GLN A 561 -9.88 27.38 34.46
C GLN A 561 -8.36 27.37 34.24
N GLN A 562 -7.67 28.35 34.79
CA GLN A 562 -6.22 28.48 34.84
C GLN A 562 -5.79 29.02 36.19
N GLY A 563 -4.73 28.48 36.80
CA GLY A 563 -4.19 28.96 38.08
C GLY A 563 -3.33 27.93 38.80
N HIS A 564 -2.76 28.33 39.92
CA HIS A 564 -2.00 27.40 40.78
C HIS A 564 -2.92 26.42 41.49
N PHE A 565 -2.38 25.24 41.84
CA PHE A 565 -3.12 24.17 42.51
C PHE A 565 -3.94 24.70 43.73
N ASN A 566 -3.34 25.52 44.59
CA ASN A 566 -4.01 26.05 45.79
C ASN A 566 -5.19 26.97 45.47
N GLN A 567 -5.23 27.63 44.34
CA GLN A 567 -6.31 28.49 43.88
C GLN A 567 -7.48 27.69 43.29
N LEU A 568 -7.17 26.58 42.63
CA LEU A 568 -8.16 25.81 41.87
C LEU A 568 -8.79 24.67 42.66
N LYS A 569 -8.08 24.10 43.67
CA LYS A 569 -8.45 22.87 44.37
C LYS A 569 -9.85 22.84 45.00
N ASP A 570 -10.35 24.02 45.38
CA ASP A 570 -11.62 24.17 46.10
C ASP A 570 -12.72 24.81 45.22
N GLN A 571 -12.46 25.06 43.92
CA GLN A 571 -13.37 25.82 43.05
C GLN A 571 -13.56 25.20 41.66
N GLY A 572 -14.81 25.27 41.18
CA GLY A 572 -15.18 24.97 39.81
C GLY A 572 -14.90 23.51 39.38
N PHE A 573 -14.74 23.30 38.08
CA PHE A 573 -14.60 21.99 37.49
C PHE A 573 -13.34 21.24 37.97
N PHE A 574 -12.27 21.94 38.34
CA PHE A 574 -11.08 21.29 38.88
C PHE A 574 -11.34 20.59 40.21
N ALA A 575 -12.13 21.24 41.11
CA ALA A 575 -12.53 20.64 42.38
C ALA A 575 -13.38 19.37 42.17
N GLU A 576 -14.28 19.37 41.16
CA GLU A 576 -15.07 18.20 40.78
C GLU A 576 -14.17 17.05 40.28
N LEU A 577 -13.18 17.34 39.42
CA LEU A 577 -12.21 16.37 38.94
C LEU A 577 -11.38 15.77 40.09
N LEU A 578 -11.00 16.56 41.05
CA LEU A 578 -10.27 16.09 42.25
C LEU A 578 -11.15 15.21 43.15
N ALA A 579 -12.45 15.52 43.29
CA ALA A 579 -13.39 14.75 44.10
C ALA A 579 -13.64 13.36 43.45
N GLN A 580 -13.96 13.32 42.15
CA GLN A 580 -14.14 12.06 41.42
C GLN A 580 -12.94 11.12 41.58
N ARG A 581 -11.72 11.63 41.55
CA ARG A 581 -10.50 10.82 41.69
C ARG A 581 -10.24 10.31 43.08
N LYS A 582 -10.64 11.04 44.11
CA LYS A 582 -10.55 10.53 45.49
C LYS A 582 -11.47 9.33 45.70
N GLU A 583 -12.61 9.31 45.01
CA GLU A 583 -13.55 8.19 45.02
C GLU A 583 -13.01 6.97 44.25
N ASP A 584 -12.30 7.18 43.14
CA ASP A 584 -11.69 6.10 42.34
C ASP A 584 -10.47 5.41 43.03
N ILE A 585 -9.86 6.05 44.05
CA ILE A 585 -8.71 5.54 44.81
C ILE A 585 -9.13 4.82 46.10
N GLN A 586 -10.35 5.03 46.58
CA GLN A 586 -10.95 4.32 47.71
C GLN A 586 -11.65 3.03 47.24
#